data_a503229e433809c6e3431818f58796e6
#
_entry.id   a503229e433809c6e3431818f58796e6
#
_cell.length_a   1.000
_cell.length_b   1.000
_cell.length_c   1.000
_cell.angle_alpha   90.00
_cell.angle_beta   90.00
_cell.angle_gamma   90.00
#
_symmetry.space_group_name_H-M   'P 1'
#
loop_
_entity.id
_entity.type
_entity.pdbx_description
1 polymer ?
#
loop_
_entity_poly.entity_id
_entity_poly.type
_entity_poly.pdbx_seq_one_letter_code
_entity_poly.pdbx_strand_id
1 'polypeptide(L)'
;MSRRRVVQKRPVPPDPVYNSRLVSMMTRRIMQHGKKSLASNIVYDAMKIIEERTGSEPLEVFETAIRNATPLVEVKARRVGGATYQVPMEVRPDRGVALALRWLIAATRNRSGTTMAMKLANELMDAANETGNTIRKREETHRMAEANKAFAHYRYXASLAAERLAGLX
;
A
#
# COMPACT_ATOMS: atom_id res chain seq x y z
N MET A 1 21.79 -24.51 -8.51
CA MET A 1 20.68 -23.90 -7.77
C MET A 1 19.53 -24.89 -7.63
N SER A 2 19.00 -24.99 -6.43
CA SER A 2 17.92 -25.92 -6.16
C SER A 2 16.59 -25.32 -6.62
N ARG A 3 15.93 -26.01 -7.53
CA ARG A 3 14.60 -25.59 -8.03
C ARG A 3 13.49 -25.90 -7.02
N ARG A 4 13.82 -26.65 -5.96
CA ARG A 4 12.83 -27.11 -4.98
C ARG A 4 12.87 -26.35 -3.66
N ARG A 5 13.82 -25.44 -3.50
CA ARG A 5 13.92 -24.66 -2.26
C ARG A 5 13.20 -23.33 -2.42
N VAL A 6 12.20 -23.14 -1.58
CA VAL A 6 11.56 -21.83 -1.48
C VAL A 6 12.49 -20.94 -0.66
N VAL A 7 13.00 -19.89 -1.31
CA VAL A 7 13.88 -18.94 -0.64
C VAL A 7 13.03 -18.09 0.29
N GLN A 8 13.27 -18.21 1.59
CA GLN A 8 12.56 -17.38 2.55
C GLN A 8 13.08 -15.96 2.48
N LYS A 9 12.15 -14.99 2.46
CA LYS A 9 12.52 -13.59 2.50
C LYS A 9 13.21 -13.29 3.83
N ARG A 10 14.35 -12.61 3.74
CA ARG A 10 15.04 -12.19 4.95
C ARG A 10 14.21 -11.13 5.66
N PRO A 11 14.00 -11.27 6.98
CA PRO A 11 13.26 -10.23 7.70
C PRO A 11 14.02 -8.91 7.67
N VAL A 12 13.28 -7.81 7.51
CA VAL A 12 13.86 -6.48 7.49
C VAL A 12 14.23 -6.10 8.93
N PRO A 13 15.50 -5.76 9.22
CA PRO A 13 15.85 -5.33 10.58
C PRO A 13 15.24 -3.98 10.88
N PRO A 14 14.90 -3.70 12.15
CA PRO A 14 14.34 -2.40 12.51
C PRO A 14 15.37 -1.29 12.35
N ASP A 15 14.87 -0.08 12.07
CA ASP A 15 15.70 1.10 11.95
C ASP A 15 16.43 1.38 13.26
N PRO A 16 17.75 1.69 13.23
CA PRO A 16 18.49 1.92 14.47
C PRO A 16 18.06 3.16 15.24
N VAL A 17 17.55 4.22 14.57
CA VAL A 17 17.15 5.45 15.27
C VAL A 17 15.76 5.33 15.89
N TYR A 18 14.80 4.79 15.13
CA TYR A 18 13.41 4.69 15.57
C TYR A 18 13.01 3.29 16.02
N ASN A 19 13.90 2.32 15.85
CA ASN A 19 13.63 0.92 16.18
C ASN A 19 12.34 0.44 15.53
N SER A 20 12.14 0.80 14.27
CA SER A 20 10.91 0.51 13.53
C SER A 20 11.23 -0.17 12.21
N ARG A 21 10.61 -1.31 11.97
CA ARG A 21 10.74 -2.02 10.69
C ARG A 21 10.09 -1.23 9.56
N LEU A 22 8.99 -0.54 9.84
CA LEU A 22 8.31 0.25 8.83
C LEU A 22 9.20 1.37 8.31
N VAL A 23 9.99 2.00 9.20
CA VAL A 23 10.94 3.04 8.80
C VAL A 23 12.02 2.43 7.90
N SER A 24 12.54 1.25 8.26
CA SER A 24 13.52 0.55 7.43
C SER A 24 12.96 0.21 6.06
N MET A 25 11.71 -0.26 6.02
CA MET A 25 11.04 -0.63 4.77
C MET A 25 10.85 0.60 3.88
N MET A 26 10.46 1.73 4.46
CA MET A 26 10.31 2.99 3.71
C MET A 26 11.66 3.41 3.14
N THR A 27 12.72 3.35 3.94
CA THR A 27 14.08 3.72 3.50
C THR A 27 14.50 2.86 2.32
N ARG A 28 14.28 1.56 2.38
CA ARG A 28 14.63 0.66 1.29
C ARG A 28 13.91 1.01 0.00
N ARG A 29 12.64 1.37 0.09
CA ARG A 29 11.84 1.70 -1.09
C ARG A 29 12.21 3.05 -1.69
N ILE A 30 12.65 3.99 -0.86
CA ILE A 30 13.11 5.29 -1.35
C ILE A 30 14.48 5.18 -2.01
N MET A 31 15.31 4.25 -1.52
CA MET A 31 16.67 4.08 -1.99
C MET A 31 16.71 3.83 -3.50
N GLN A 32 17.56 4.60 -4.18
CA GLN A 32 17.85 4.43 -5.60
C GLN A 32 19.34 4.30 -5.79
N HIS A 33 19.74 3.42 -6.71
CA HIS A 33 21.15 3.23 -7.08
C HIS A 33 22.03 2.85 -5.88
N GLY A 34 21.47 2.15 -4.90
CA GLY A 34 22.20 1.69 -3.74
C GLY A 34 22.60 2.76 -2.74
N LYS A 35 22.07 3.97 -2.87
CA LYS A 35 22.45 5.09 -2.00
C LYS A 35 21.61 5.06 -0.70
N LYS A 36 21.98 4.16 0.21
CA LYS A 36 21.24 3.94 1.45
C LYS A 36 21.33 5.14 2.39
N SER A 37 22.51 5.77 2.50
CA SER A 37 22.70 6.93 3.37
C SER A 37 21.80 8.08 2.98
N LEU A 38 21.69 8.36 1.67
CA LEU A 38 20.80 9.41 1.17
C LEU A 38 19.36 9.11 1.51
N ALA A 39 18.93 7.86 1.29
CA ALA A 39 17.55 7.45 1.58
C ALA A 39 17.25 7.59 3.08
N SER A 40 18.16 7.14 3.94
CA SER A 40 18.00 7.26 5.39
C SER A 40 17.87 8.72 5.81
N ASN A 41 18.71 9.59 5.25
CA ASN A 41 18.69 11.01 5.60
C ASN A 41 17.38 11.67 5.17
N ILE A 42 16.83 11.26 4.01
CA ILE A 42 15.52 11.77 3.56
C ILE A 42 14.45 11.42 4.59
N VAL A 43 14.42 10.17 5.04
CA VAL A 43 13.41 9.72 6.01
C VAL A 43 13.60 10.43 7.34
N TYR A 44 14.84 10.51 7.85
CA TYR A 44 15.11 11.16 9.13
C TYR A 44 14.77 12.65 9.08
N ASP A 45 15.12 13.34 8.00
CA ASP A 45 14.78 14.75 7.84
C ASP A 45 13.27 14.94 7.78
N ALA A 46 12.55 14.06 7.09
CA ALA A 46 11.10 14.11 7.05
C ALA A 46 10.50 13.94 8.44
N MET A 47 11.06 13.02 9.23
CA MET A 47 10.58 12.81 10.61
C MET A 47 10.81 14.04 11.48
N LYS A 48 11.95 14.71 11.31
CA LYS A 48 12.23 15.97 12.03
C LYS A 48 11.23 17.06 11.66
N ILE A 49 10.91 17.18 10.37
CA ILE A 49 9.94 18.17 9.90
C ILE A 49 8.57 17.90 10.53
N ILE A 50 8.17 16.63 10.57
CA ILE A 50 6.88 16.24 11.16
C ILE A 50 6.86 16.64 12.64
N GLU A 51 7.93 16.35 13.37
CA GLU A 51 8.02 16.70 14.79
C GLU A 51 7.91 18.21 15.02
N GLU A 52 8.62 19.00 14.20
CA GLU A 52 8.62 20.45 14.30
C GLU A 52 7.25 21.05 14.01
N ARG A 53 6.55 20.52 12.99
CA ARG A 53 5.27 21.07 12.57
C ARG A 53 4.10 20.62 13.42
N THR A 54 4.09 19.35 13.84
CA THR A 54 2.94 18.81 14.57
C THR A 54 3.12 18.85 16.07
N GLY A 55 4.35 18.89 16.55
CA GLY A 55 4.65 18.76 17.96
C GLY A 55 4.41 17.36 18.51
N SER A 56 4.04 16.42 17.64
CA SER A 56 3.76 15.04 18.02
C SER A 56 4.98 14.17 17.79
N GLU A 57 4.95 12.96 18.35
CA GLU A 57 5.97 11.97 18.11
C GLU A 57 5.95 11.60 16.62
N PRO A 58 7.06 11.82 15.88
CA PRO A 58 7.03 11.57 14.43
C PRO A 58 6.75 10.13 14.06
N LEU A 59 7.20 9.17 14.86
CA LEU A 59 6.94 7.75 14.58
C LEU A 59 5.45 7.45 14.65
N GLU A 60 4.72 8.06 15.58
CA GLU A 60 3.27 7.89 15.67
C GLU A 60 2.56 8.41 14.42
N VAL A 61 2.97 9.58 13.94
CA VAL A 61 2.41 10.16 12.72
C VAL A 61 2.70 9.25 11.53
N PHE A 62 3.93 8.77 11.44
CA PHE A 62 4.37 7.87 10.37
C PHE A 62 3.54 6.58 10.36
N GLU A 63 3.41 5.94 11.52
CA GLU A 63 2.66 4.69 11.62
C GLU A 63 1.18 4.88 11.33
N THR A 64 0.61 6.00 11.79
CA THR A 64 -0.79 6.34 11.50
C THR A 64 -0.98 6.54 10.00
N ALA A 65 -0.05 7.23 9.35
CA ALA A 65 -0.11 7.44 7.90
C ALA A 65 -0.13 6.11 7.15
N ILE A 66 0.75 5.18 7.54
CA ILE A 66 0.81 3.87 6.89
C ILE A 66 -0.47 3.08 7.15
N ARG A 67 -0.95 3.09 8.37
CA ARG A 67 -2.20 2.39 8.74
C ARG A 67 -3.37 2.92 7.91
N ASN A 68 -3.47 4.25 7.80
CA ASN A 68 -4.55 4.88 7.03
C ASN A 68 -4.44 4.59 5.53
N ALA A 69 -3.22 4.45 5.02
CA ALA A 69 -2.99 4.19 3.59
C ALA A 69 -3.12 2.72 3.22
N THR A 70 -3.08 1.82 4.21
CA THR A 70 -3.10 0.38 3.96
C THR A 70 -4.47 -0.08 3.49
N PRO A 71 -4.57 -0.64 2.28
CA PRO A 71 -5.86 -1.11 1.78
C PRO A 71 -6.23 -2.46 2.41
N LEU A 72 -7.54 -2.68 2.57
CA LEU A 72 -8.07 -3.94 3.10
C LEU A 72 -8.51 -4.88 1.99
N VAL A 73 -8.89 -4.33 0.83
CA VAL A 73 -9.35 -5.10 -0.32
C VAL A 73 -8.77 -4.50 -1.59
N GLU A 74 -8.60 -5.34 -2.60
CA GLU A 74 -8.15 -4.91 -3.92
C GLU A 74 -8.82 -5.77 -4.97
N VAL A 75 -8.61 -5.44 -6.23
CA VAL A 75 -9.16 -6.18 -7.36
C VAL A 75 -8.04 -6.90 -8.07
N LYS A 76 -8.22 -8.19 -8.32
CA LYS A 76 -7.26 -8.99 -9.07
C LYS A 76 -7.94 -9.57 -10.31
N ALA A 77 -7.21 -9.58 -11.41
CA ALA A 77 -7.68 -10.18 -12.64
C ALA A 77 -7.65 -11.70 -12.54
N ARG A 78 -8.73 -12.36 -12.92
CA ARG A 78 -8.82 -13.82 -12.98
C ARG A 78 -9.31 -14.23 -14.33
N ARG A 79 -8.66 -15.25 -14.90
CA ARG A 79 -9.08 -15.82 -16.18
C ARG A 79 -9.91 -17.07 -15.94
N VAL A 80 -11.13 -17.06 -16.49
CA VAL A 80 -12.03 -18.21 -16.44
C VAL A 80 -12.61 -18.37 -17.83
N GLY A 81 -12.34 -19.52 -18.47
CA GLY A 81 -12.90 -19.86 -19.77
C GLY A 81 -12.62 -18.85 -20.87
N GLY A 82 -11.41 -18.29 -20.89
CA GLY A 82 -11.00 -17.34 -21.91
C GLY A 82 -11.41 -15.89 -21.64
N ALA A 83 -12.20 -15.64 -20.60
CA ALA A 83 -12.60 -14.29 -20.21
C ALA A 83 -11.82 -13.85 -18.97
N THR A 84 -11.53 -12.55 -18.88
CA THR A 84 -10.83 -11.98 -17.74
C THR A 84 -11.85 -11.27 -16.87
N TYR A 85 -11.86 -11.60 -15.57
CA TYR A 85 -12.75 -11.01 -14.58
C TYR A 85 -11.92 -10.29 -13.51
N GLN A 86 -12.43 -9.14 -13.05
CA GLN A 86 -11.85 -8.42 -11.93
C GLN A 86 -12.53 -8.90 -10.65
N VAL A 87 -11.78 -9.60 -9.81
CA VAL A 87 -12.32 -10.23 -8.60
C VAL A 87 -11.82 -9.49 -7.38
N PRO A 88 -12.72 -9.02 -6.48
CA PRO A 88 -12.27 -8.41 -5.23
C PRO A 88 -11.66 -9.46 -4.32
N MET A 89 -10.52 -9.12 -3.74
CA MET A 89 -9.77 -10.02 -2.87
C MET A 89 -9.36 -9.28 -1.61
N GLU A 90 -9.41 -9.97 -0.49
CA GLU A 90 -8.88 -9.45 0.75
C GLU A 90 -7.37 -9.32 0.64
N VAL A 91 -6.83 -8.20 1.11
CA VAL A 91 -5.39 -7.93 1.06
C VAL A 91 -4.74 -8.42 2.35
N ARG A 92 -3.71 -9.26 2.22
CA ARG A 92 -2.95 -9.71 3.38
C ARG A 92 -2.22 -8.51 4.00
N PRO A 93 -2.03 -8.51 5.33
CA PRO A 93 -1.42 -7.34 5.99
C PRO A 93 -0.05 -6.95 5.43
N ASP A 94 0.81 -7.92 5.12
CA ASP A 94 2.14 -7.62 4.60
C ASP A 94 2.07 -6.99 3.21
N ARG A 95 1.17 -7.46 2.35
CA ARG A 95 0.96 -6.86 1.03
C ARG A 95 0.33 -5.47 1.17
N GLY A 96 -0.59 -5.32 2.11
CA GLY A 96 -1.25 -4.03 2.36
C GLY A 96 -0.24 -2.96 2.74
N VAL A 97 0.69 -3.30 3.63
CA VAL A 97 1.75 -2.38 4.05
C VAL A 97 2.64 -2.04 2.86
N ALA A 98 3.00 -3.03 2.04
CA ALA A 98 3.84 -2.80 0.87
C ALA A 98 3.17 -1.85 -0.11
N LEU A 99 1.86 -2.02 -0.33
CA LEU A 99 1.09 -1.12 -1.18
C LEU A 99 1.04 0.30 -0.61
N ALA A 100 0.81 0.42 0.70
CA ALA A 100 0.78 1.72 1.36
C ALA A 100 2.10 2.47 1.17
N LEU A 101 3.22 1.78 1.39
CA LEU A 101 4.54 2.38 1.21
C LEU A 101 4.77 2.81 -0.23
N ARG A 102 4.40 1.95 -1.19
CA ARG A 102 4.54 2.27 -2.61
C ARG A 102 3.73 3.51 -2.99
N TRP A 103 2.49 3.58 -2.54
CA TRP A 103 1.62 4.70 -2.85
C TRP A 103 2.09 5.99 -2.20
N LEU A 104 2.58 5.90 -0.95
CA LEU A 104 3.12 7.06 -0.25
C LEU A 104 4.32 7.64 -1.00
N ILE A 105 5.22 6.78 -1.45
CA ILE A 105 6.41 7.22 -2.19
C ILE A 105 6.03 7.81 -3.54
N ALA A 106 5.11 7.17 -4.27
CA ALA A 106 4.66 7.67 -5.56
C ALA A 106 3.99 9.05 -5.42
N ALA A 107 3.12 9.19 -4.41
CA ALA A 107 2.46 10.46 -4.15
C ALA A 107 3.46 11.55 -3.74
N THR A 108 4.47 11.16 -2.96
CA THR A 108 5.55 12.06 -2.54
C THR A 108 6.29 12.60 -3.76
N ARG A 109 6.67 11.70 -4.67
CA ARG A 109 7.43 12.09 -5.87
C ARG A 109 6.63 13.02 -6.79
N ASN A 110 5.32 12.85 -6.83
CA ASN A 110 4.45 13.69 -7.68
C ASN A 110 4.08 15.02 -7.02
N ARG A 111 4.41 15.19 -5.77
CA ARG A 111 4.06 16.38 -5.00
C ARG A 111 5.01 17.52 -5.35
N SER A 112 4.51 18.75 -5.38
CA SER A 112 5.35 19.93 -5.54
C SER A 112 6.07 20.23 -4.22
N GLY A 113 7.28 20.78 -4.32
CA GLY A 113 8.08 21.08 -3.16
C GLY A 113 9.56 21.18 -3.50
N THR A 114 10.36 21.65 -2.55
CA THR A 114 11.76 21.91 -2.79
C THR A 114 12.65 20.70 -2.57
N THR A 115 12.35 19.90 -1.52
CA THR A 115 13.16 18.73 -1.20
C THR A 115 12.28 17.49 -1.04
N MET A 116 12.89 16.33 -1.24
CA MET A 116 12.18 15.06 -1.06
C MET A 116 11.73 14.88 0.39
N ALA A 117 12.57 15.33 1.35
CA ALA A 117 12.22 15.23 2.77
C ALA A 117 10.96 16.04 3.11
N MET A 118 10.85 17.25 2.57
CA MET A 118 9.67 18.08 2.79
C MET A 118 8.43 17.48 2.14
N LYS A 119 8.59 16.98 0.91
CA LYS A 119 7.48 16.32 0.22
C LYS A 119 7.00 15.10 0.99
N LEU A 120 7.93 14.28 1.48
CA LEU A 120 7.60 13.07 2.24
C LEU A 120 6.90 13.44 3.54
N ALA A 121 7.42 14.44 4.26
CA ALA A 121 6.81 14.89 5.51
C ALA A 121 5.38 15.36 5.28
N ASN A 122 5.17 16.16 4.24
CA ASN A 122 3.84 16.68 3.92
C ASN A 122 2.87 15.56 3.55
N GLU A 123 3.35 14.59 2.76
CA GLU A 123 2.50 13.46 2.37
C GLU A 123 2.13 12.59 3.57
N LEU A 124 3.10 12.35 4.46
CA LEU A 124 2.85 11.56 5.66
C LEU A 124 1.86 12.26 6.59
N MET A 125 2.01 13.57 6.77
CA MET A 125 1.08 14.34 7.61
C MET A 125 -0.33 14.32 7.02
N ASP A 126 -0.45 14.48 5.71
CA ASP A 126 -1.76 14.41 5.03
C ASP A 126 -2.39 13.04 5.20
N ALA A 127 -1.61 11.98 4.98
CA ALA A 127 -2.12 10.61 5.11
C ALA A 127 -2.55 10.32 6.55
N ALA A 128 -1.80 10.81 7.54
CA ALA A 128 -2.17 10.64 8.93
C ALA A 128 -3.49 11.34 9.24
N ASN A 129 -3.82 12.41 8.52
CA ASN A 129 -5.09 13.13 8.65
C ASN A 129 -6.15 12.63 7.67
N GLU A 130 -5.89 11.51 7.01
CA GLU A 130 -6.79 10.88 6.03
C GLU A 130 -7.13 11.79 4.86
N THR A 131 -6.13 12.52 4.37
CA THR A 131 -6.24 13.36 3.18
C THR A 131 -5.06 13.07 2.25
N GLY A 132 -5.10 13.65 1.06
CA GLY A 132 -4.01 13.59 0.10
C GLY A 132 -4.14 12.45 -0.91
N ASN A 133 -3.17 12.41 -1.81
CA ASN A 133 -3.21 11.50 -2.95
C ASN A 133 -3.08 10.03 -2.55
N THR A 134 -2.32 9.74 -1.51
CA THR A 134 -2.18 8.36 -1.02
C THR A 134 -3.53 7.82 -0.55
N ILE A 135 -4.25 8.61 0.23
CA ILE A 135 -5.57 8.21 0.73
C ILE A 135 -6.58 8.10 -0.42
N ARG A 136 -6.49 9.01 -1.40
CA ARG A 136 -7.33 8.90 -2.60
C ARG A 136 -7.10 7.60 -3.34
N LYS A 137 -5.85 7.17 -3.42
CA LYS A 137 -5.49 5.90 -4.08
C LYS A 137 -6.10 4.72 -3.33
N ARG A 138 -6.02 4.73 -2.00
CA ARG A 138 -6.64 3.69 -1.17
C ARG A 138 -8.16 3.68 -1.38
N GLU A 139 -8.80 4.83 -1.35
CA GLU A 139 -10.25 4.95 -1.53
C GLU A 139 -10.68 4.48 -2.91
N GLU A 140 -9.91 4.83 -3.94
CA GLU A 140 -10.18 4.37 -5.30
C GLU A 140 -10.11 2.86 -5.39
N THR A 141 -9.08 2.26 -4.78
CA THR A 141 -8.91 0.81 -4.74
C THR A 141 -10.09 0.15 -4.04
N HIS A 142 -10.53 0.71 -2.91
CA HIS A 142 -11.68 0.18 -2.18
C HIS A 142 -12.97 0.32 -2.99
N ARG A 143 -13.15 1.44 -3.69
CA ARG A 143 -14.35 1.65 -4.54
C ARG A 143 -14.40 0.65 -5.69
N MET A 144 -13.24 0.41 -6.32
CA MET A 144 -13.16 -0.57 -7.42
C MET A 144 -13.50 -1.96 -6.93
N ALA A 145 -13.01 -2.35 -5.76
CA ALA A 145 -13.30 -3.65 -5.18
C ALA A 145 -14.79 -3.76 -4.84
N GLU A 146 -15.39 -2.70 -4.30
CA GLU A 146 -16.81 -2.69 -3.94
C GLU A 146 -17.69 -2.81 -5.18
N ALA A 147 -17.36 -2.09 -6.24
CA ALA A 147 -18.09 -2.16 -7.51
C ALA A 147 -18.01 -3.54 -8.12
N ASN A 148 -16.81 -4.15 -8.11
CA ASN A 148 -16.63 -5.47 -8.67
C ASN A 148 -17.20 -6.58 -7.79
N LYS A 149 -17.30 -6.34 -6.49
CA LYS A 149 -17.95 -7.27 -5.57
C LYS A 149 -19.42 -7.43 -5.94
N ALA A 150 -20.11 -6.33 -6.18
CA ALA A 150 -21.52 -6.36 -6.59
C ALA A 150 -21.68 -7.07 -7.92
N PHE A 151 -20.78 -6.79 -8.87
CA PHE A 151 -20.82 -7.41 -10.19
C PHE A 151 -20.55 -8.91 -10.13
N ALA A 152 -19.56 -9.32 -9.34
CA ALA A 152 -19.21 -10.73 -9.18
C ALA A 152 -20.35 -11.51 -8.54
N HIS A 153 -21.02 -10.90 -7.56
CA HIS A 153 -22.17 -11.53 -6.90
C HIS A 153 -23.32 -11.72 -7.89
N TYR A 154 -23.57 -10.73 -8.74
CA TYR A 154 -24.62 -10.82 -9.76
C TYR A 154 -24.32 -11.95 -10.75
N ARG A 155 -23.07 -12.08 -11.19
CA ARG A 155 -22.65 -13.15 -12.12
C ARG A 155 -22.80 -14.53 -11.50
N TYR A 156 -22.49 -14.66 -10.24
CA TYR A 156 -22.66 -15.92 -9.51
C TYR A 156 -24.13 -16.34 -9.49
N UNK A 157 -24.81 -15.49 -9.33
CA UNK A 157 -26.15 -15.72 -9.30
C UNK A 157 -26.73 -16.14 -10.55
N ALA A 158 -26.31 -15.52 -11.44
CA ALA A 158 -26.77 -15.88 -12.80
C ALA A 158 -26.32 -17.28 -13.19
N SER A 159 -25.08 -17.60 -12.85
CA SER A 159 -24.50 -18.92 -13.10
C SER A 159 -25.30 -20.03 -12.40
N LEU A 160 -25.63 -19.83 -11.14
CA LEU A 160 -26.44 -20.81 -10.38
C LEU A 160 -27.82 -20.98 -10.98
N ALA A 161 -28.42 -19.87 -11.43
CA ALA A 161 -29.74 -19.93 -12.07
C ALA A 161 -29.68 -20.74 -13.37
N ALA A 162 -28.63 -20.51 -14.15
CA ALA A 162 -28.41 -21.24 -15.41
C ALA A 162 -28.21 -22.74 -15.16
N GLU A 163 -27.45 -23.08 -14.13
CA GLU A 163 -27.20 -24.48 -13.77
C GLU A 163 -28.49 -25.18 -13.34
N ARG A 164 -29.32 -24.48 -12.55
CA ARG A 164 -30.62 -25.02 -12.13
C ARG A 164 -31.54 -25.27 -13.33
N LEU A 165 -31.58 -24.32 -14.27
CA LEU A 165 -32.37 -24.46 -15.47
C LEU A 165 -31.89 -25.62 -16.35
N ALA A 166 -30.57 -25.77 -16.46
CA ALA A 166 -29.97 -26.86 -17.21
C ALA A 166 -30.26 -28.22 -16.55
N GLY A 167 -30.32 -28.27 -15.22
CA GLY A 167 -30.62 -29.49 -14.48
C GLY A 167 -32.09 -29.89 -14.50
N LEU A 168 -32.99 -29.04 -15.00
CA LEU A 168 -34.39 -29.33 -15.15
C LEU A 168 -34.73 -29.95 -16.51
N UNK A 169 -34.01 -29.82 -17.08
CA UNK A 169 -34.10 -30.31 -18.36
C UNK A 169 -33.88 -31.65 -18.48
#